data_f755638202bd5a300d97fb61380b2081
#
_entry.id   f755638202bd5a300d97fb61380b2081
#
_cell.length_a   1.000
_cell.length_b   1.000
_cell.length_c   1.000
_cell.angle_alpha   90.00
_cell.angle_beta   90.00
_cell.angle_gamma   90.00
#
_symmetry.space_group_name_H-M   'P 1'
#
loop_
_entity.id
_entity.type
_entity.pdbx_description
1 polymer ?
#
loop_
_entity_poly.entity_id
_entity_poly.type
_entity_poly.pdbx_seq_one_letter_code
_entity_poly.pdbx_strand_id
1 'polypeptide(L)'
;MSERREDSGAPGRTTWALARYVFAATLVRLADGGAVVAVVLLARSSGKPGWMSGMLGAAIVAPHLLGPFIARRLDTADDGRRVIAVSALAHGLLLGTAGLLLPVTWAVVPAVLLVLSGVFGPMLTGGVSSRLPSIAGPSQKSQRRAQSWDVASYGVSGTLGPAVVAWISAATGPLGAMLILAASTLIGAGAVLALPKQAPAAESGAVTSSARVLMTIWRSRPLRCTLGLTVVVAFSVAALPIYAVAVALALGGAALAGTLVAGYGGGGLAGSALLMVWPLKGDADRLTSLLAGVVAVALGVVISVSNPVL
;
A
#
# COMPACT_ATOMS: atom_id res chain seq x y z
N MET A 1 26.86 -38.12 18.20
CA MET A 1 26.54 -38.04 16.74
C MET A 1 25.02 -38.01 16.66
N SER A 2 24.43 -36.83 16.77
CA SER A 2 22.97 -36.58 16.78
C SER A 2 22.68 -35.82 15.48
N GLU A 3 22.12 -36.54 14.50
CA GLU A 3 21.67 -35.98 13.25
C GLU A 3 20.60 -34.90 13.52
N ARG A 4 20.95 -33.66 13.22
CA ARG A 4 19.99 -32.59 13.04
C ARG A 4 19.09 -33.00 11.85
N ARG A 5 17.88 -33.44 12.14
CA ARG A 5 16.79 -33.43 11.16
C ARG A 5 16.54 -31.95 10.82
N GLU A 6 17.15 -31.51 9.74
CA GLU A 6 16.72 -30.28 9.07
C GLU A 6 15.28 -30.54 8.62
N ASP A 7 14.37 -29.87 9.29
CA ASP A 7 12.94 -29.83 8.94
C ASP A 7 12.82 -29.05 7.63
N SER A 8 13.11 -29.73 6.52
CA SER A 8 12.88 -29.23 5.16
C SER A 8 11.37 -29.18 4.95
N GLY A 9 10.76 -28.11 5.42
CA GLY A 9 9.36 -27.82 5.12
C GLY A 9 9.14 -27.96 3.62
N ALA A 10 8.33 -28.96 3.23
CA ALA A 10 8.13 -29.35 1.84
C ALA A 10 7.91 -28.11 0.96
N PRO A 11 8.63 -27.97 -0.17
CA PRO A 11 8.61 -26.77 -1.03
C PRO A 11 7.20 -26.31 -1.43
N GLY A 12 6.23 -27.21 -1.49
CA GLY A 12 4.83 -26.92 -1.75
C GLY A 12 4.14 -26.10 -0.63
N ARG A 13 4.46 -26.32 0.64
CA ARG A 13 3.81 -25.63 1.77
C ARG A 13 4.13 -24.13 1.80
N THR A 14 5.37 -23.79 1.53
CA THR A 14 5.83 -22.39 1.50
C THR A 14 5.24 -21.64 0.31
N THR A 15 5.11 -22.28 -0.84
CA THR A 15 4.53 -21.67 -2.04
C THR A 15 3.04 -21.37 -1.84
N TRP A 16 2.27 -22.28 -1.24
CA TRP A 16 0.86 -22.07 -0.94
C TRP A 16 0.63 -20.98 0.13
N ALA A 17 1.51 -20.93 1.14
CA ALA A 17 1.43 -19.90 2.16
C ALA A 17 1.72 -18.49 1.58
N LEU A 18 2.71 -18.40 0.67
CA LEU A 18 3.01 -17.16 -0.05
C LEU A 18 1.87 -16.75 -0.98
N ALA A 19 1.27 -17.67 -1.72
CA ALA A 19 0.13 -17.37 -2.59
C ALA A 19 -1.07 -16.82 -1.78
N ARG A 20 -1.39 -17.45 -0.63
CA ARG A 20 -2.43 -16.95 0.29
C ARG A 20 -2.09 -15.57 0.83
N TYR A 21 -0.81 -15.34 1.15
CA TYR A 21 -0.35 -14.03 1.59
C TYR A 21 -0.57 -12.96 0.50
N VAL A 22 -0.11 -13.21 -0.72
CA VAL A 22 -0.26 -12.26 -1.84
C VAL A 22 -1.73 -11.95 -2.11
N PHE A 23 -2.58 -12.98 -2.10
CA PHE A 23 -4.03 -12.80 -2.27
C PHE A 23 -4.64 -11.94 -1.16
N ALA A 24 -4.35 -12.25 0.11
CA ALA A 24 -4.83 -11.48 1.25
C ALA A 24 -4.32 -10.03 1.21
N ALA A 25 -3.01 -9.83 0.98
CA ALA A 25 -2.38 -8.53 0.90
C ALA A 25 -2.97 -7.68 -0.24
N THR A 26 -3.17 -8.27 -1.41
CA THR A 26 -3.76 -7.57 -2.57
C THR A 26 -5.18 -7.11 -2.26
N LEU A 27 -6.02 -7.96 -1.67
CA LEU A 27 -7.41 -7.61 -1.37
C LEU A 27 -7.52 -6.46 -0.37
N VAL A 28 -6.80 -6.52 0.75
CA VAL A 28 -6.89 -5.47 1.77
C VAL A 28 -6.27 -4.16 1.30
N ARG A 29 -5.20 -4.23 0.52
CA ARG A 29 -4.55 -3.05 -0.06
C ARG A 29 -5.34 -2.43 -1.21
N LEU A 30 -6.07 -3.25 -1.98
CA LEU A 30 -6.95 -2.77 -3.04
C LEU A 30 -8.04 -1.86 -2.47
N ALA A 31 -8.59 -2.24 -1.32
CA ALA A 31 -9.57 -1.42 -0.61
C ALA A 31 -8.99 -0.08 -0.19
N ASP A 32 -7.79 -0.07 0.40
CA ASP A 32 -7.09 1.15 0.82
C ASP A 32 -6.64 2.01 -0.38
N GLY A 33 -5.98 1.39 -1.38
CA GLY A 33 -5.48 2.09 -2.57
C GLY A 33 -6.57 2.66 -3.48
N GLY A 34 -7.73 2.02 -3.55
CA GLY A 34 -8.89 2.48 -4.32
C GLY A 34 -9.76 3.51 -3.59
N ALA A 35 -9.67 3.57 -2.26
CA ALA A 35 -10.57 4.35 -1.42
C ALA A 35 -10.59 5.85 -1.76
N VAL A 36 -9.43 6.45 -1.99
CA VAL A 36 -9.32 7.88 -2.33
C VAL A 36 -10.11 8.21 -3.59
N VAL A 37 -9.95 7.40 -4.64
CA VAL A 37 -10.65 7.61 -5.91
C VAL A 37 -12.16 7.39 -5.74
N ALA A 38 -12.56 6.35 -5.01
CA ALA A 38 -13.98 6.08 -4.72
C ALA A 38 -14.63 7.25 -3.96
N VAL A 39 -13.98 7.76 -2.92
CA VAL A 39 -14.43 8.90 -2.13
C VAL A 39 -14.57 10.16 -2.99
N VAL A 40 -13.56 10.46 -3.79
CA VAL A 40 -13.56 11.67 -4.65
C VAL A 40 -14.65 11.58 -5.71
N LEU A 41 -14.80 10.43 -6.38
CA LEU A 41 -15.85 10.22 -7.38
C LEU A 41 -17.24 10.34 -6.75
N LEU A 42 -17.46 9.73 -5.59
CA LEU A 42 -18.74 9.79 -4.90
C LEU A 42 -19.05 11.21 -4.43
N ALA A 43 -18.08 11.93 -3.87
CA ALA A 43 -18.26 13.31 -3.45
C ALA A 43 -18.62 14.20 -4.63
N ARG A 44 -17.94 14.05 -5.78
CA ARG A 44 -18.23 14.80 -7.00
C ARG A 44 -19.62 14.50 -7.55
N SER A 45 -20.00 13.23 -7.64
CA SER A 45 -21.34 12.82 -8.11
C SER A 45 -22.46 13.26 -7.16
N SER A 46 -22.15 13.47 -5.88
CA SER A 46 -23.07 14.02 -4.87
C SER A 46 -23.10 15.57 -4.84
N GLY A 47 -22.55 16.24 -5.86
CA GLY A 47 -22.60 17.71 -5.98
C GLY A 47 -21.64 18.45 -5.06
N LYS A 48 -20.70 17.76 -4.39
CA LYS A 48 -19.73 18.44 -3.53
C LYS A 48 -18.67 19.17 -4.38
N PRO A 49 -18.24 20.38 -3.98
CA PRO A 49 -17.21 21.14 -4.69
C PRO A 49 -15.87 20.39 -4.69
N GLY A 50 -15.00 20.69 -5.67
CA GLY A 50 -13.72 19.98 -5.85
C GLY A 50 -12.81 20.02 -4.64
N TRP A 51 -12.70 21.18 -3.96
CA TRP A 51 -11.89 21.30 -2.75
C TRP A 51 -12.37 20.38 -1.61
N MET A 52 -13.69 20.24 -1.43
CA MET A 52 -14.26 19.36 -0.42
C MET A 52 -14.03 17.89 -0.77
N SER A 53 -14.14 17.53 -2.06
CA SER A 53 -13.82 16.16 -2.52
C SER A 53 -12.36 15.81 -2.26
N GLY A 54 -11.44 16.76 -2.48
CA GLY A 54 -10.02 16.61 -2.15
C GLY A 54 -9.78 16.48 -0.64
N MET A 55 -10.46 17.29 0.19
CA MET A 55 -10.37 17.17 1.65
C MET A 55 -10.87 15.82 2.17
N LEU A 56 -11.97 15.31 1.62
CA LEU A 56 -12.48 13.97 1.98
C LEU A 56 -11.50 12.86 1.57
N GLY A 57 -10.86 12.98 0.40
CA GLY A 57 -9.78 12.08 0.00
C GLY A 57 -8.56 12.18 0.93
N ALA A 58 -8.19 13.38 1.37
CA ALA A 58 -7.11 13.58 2.33
C ALA A 58 -7.47 13.04 3.72
N ALA A 59 -8.73 13.10 4.13
CA ALA A 59 -9.19 12.63 5.43
C ALA A 59 -8.93 11.14 5.65
N ILE A 60 -9.02 10.31 4.61
CA ILE A 60 -8.73 8.88 4.74
C ILE A 60 -7.22 8.57 4.73
N VAL A 61 -6.40 9.42 4.11
CA VAL A 61 -4.94 9.19 3.99
C VAL A 61 -4.17 9.80 5.18
N ALA A 62 -4.56 10.97 5.66
CA ALA A 62 -3.82 11.68 6.69
C ALA A 62 -3.55 10.85 7.96
N PRO A 63 -4.48 10.01 8.46
CA PRO A 63 -4.22 9.16 9.63
C PRO A 63 -3.13 8.11 9.45
N HIS A 64 -2.69 7.81 8.22
CA HIS A 64 -1.56 6.90 7.99
C HIS A 64 -0.27 7.39 8.64
N LEU A 65 -0.13 8.69 8.89
CA LEU A 65 0.98 9.26 9.67
C LEU A 65 1.03 8.72 11.10
N LEU A 66 -0.07 8.20 11.64
CA LEU A 66 -0.14 7.55 12.95
C LEU A 66 0.36 6.09 12.93
N GLY A 67 0.81 5.60 11.77
CA GLY A 67 1.27 4.22 11.57
C GLY A 67 2.19 3.68 12.67
N PRO A 68 3.26 4.38 13.07
CA PRO A 68 4.18 3.91 14.13
C PRO A 68 3.50 3.70 15.48
N PHE A 69 2.45 4.45 15.79
CA PHE A 69 1.71 4.33 17.06
C PHE A 69 0.71 3.16 17.00
N ILE A 70 0.11 2.95 15.83
CA ILE A 70 -0.89 1.90 15.62
C ILE A 70 -0.20 0.54 15.51
N ALA A 71 0.97 0.46 14.85
CA ALA A 71 1.77 -0.74 14.68
C ALA A 71 2.11 -1.44 16.00
N ARG A 72 2.28 -0.67 17.08
CA ARG A 72 2.53 -1.22 18.42
C ARG A 72 1.47 -2.23 18.88
N ARG A 73 0.21 -2.05 18.46
CA ARG A 73 -0.87 -3.01 18.75
C ARG A 73 -0.58 -4.40 18.16
N LEU A 74 0.11 -4.43 17.02
CA LEU A 74 0.47 -5.67 16.35
C LEU A 74 1.60 -6.39 17.09
N ASP A 75 2.56 -5.64 17.64
CA ASP A 75 3.71 -6.18 18.36
C ASP A 75 3.32 -6.77 19.73
N THR A 76 2.23 -6.26 20.33
CA THR A 76 1.73 -6.71 21.63
C THR A 76 0.62 -7.75 21.56
N ALA A 77 0.17 -8.12 20.36
CA ALA A 77 -0.95 -9.03 20.19
C ALA A 77 -0.52 -10.50 20.18
N ASP A 78 -1.26 -11.38 20.85
CA ASP A 78 -1.07 -12.84 20.81
C ASP A 78 -1.26 -13.43 19.41
N ASP A 79 -2.10 -12.81 18.60
CA ASP A 79 -2.34 -13.19 17.21
C ASP A 79 -2.52 -11.95 16.32
N GLY A 80 -1.46 -11.51 15.71
CA GLY A 80 -1.47 -10.35 14.82
C GLY A 80 -2.38 -10.49 13.60
N ARG A 81 -2.77 -11.71 13.19
CA ARG A 81 -3.75 -11.91 12.11
C ARG A 81 -5.11 -11.36 12.51
N ARG A 82 -5.52 -11.55 13.77
CA ARG A 82 -6.79 -11.03 14.31
C ARG A 82 -6.78 -9.51 14.32
N VAL A 83 -5.67 -8.90 14.73
CA VAL A 83 -5.54 -7.44 14.73
C VAL A 83 -5.70 -6.89 13.31
N ILE A 84 -5.01 -7.48 12.34
CA ILE A 84 -5.11 -7.05 10.93
C ILE A 84 -6.50 -7.30 10.37
N ALA A 85 -7.12 -8.45 10.64
CA ALA A 85 -8.45 -8.78 10.15
C ALA A 85 -9.52 -7.83 10.74
N VAL A 86 -9.48 -7.56 12.05
CA VAL A 86 -10.37 -6.59 12.69
C VAL A 86 -10.16 -5.20 12.12
N SER A 87 -8.91 -4.80 11.87
CA SER A 87 -8.59 -3.52 11.23
C SER A 87 -9.17 -3.44 9.81
N ALA A 88 -9.08 -4.51 9.03
CA ALA A 88 -9.66 -4.57 7.68
C ALA A 88 -11.20 -4.46 7.73
N LEU A 89 -11.84 -5.17 8.65
CA LEU A 89 -13.30 -5.08 8.84
C LEU A 89 -13.73 -3.68 9.28
N ALA A 90 -13.03 -3.09 10.26
CA ALA A 90 -13.31 -1.74 10.73
C ALA A 90 -13.13 -0.70 9.60
N HIS A 91 -12.03 -0.80 8.84
CA HIS A 91 -11.79 0.04 7.66
C HIS A 91 -12.95 -0.06 6.66
N GLY A 92 -13.33 -1.27 6.26
CA GLY A 92 -14.42 -1.49 5.31
C GLY A 92 -15.78 -1.01 5.81
N LEU A 93 -16.13 -1.29 7.08
CA LEU A 93 -17.39 -0.82 7.67
C LEU A 93 -17.46 0.70 7.71
N LEU A 94 -16.40 1.36 8.15
CA LEU A 94 -16.34 2.83 8.22
C LEU A 94 -16.36 3.45 6.82
N LEU A 95 -15.60 2.87 5.86
CA LEU A 95 -15.60 3.29 4.47
C LEU A 95 -16.99 3.15 3.83
N GLY A 96 -17.62 1.99 3.98
CA GLY A 96 -18.98 1.74 3.45
C GLY A 96 -20.03 2.66 4.07
N THR A 97 -19.99 2.84 5.39
CA THR A 97 -20.90 3.75 6.09
C THR A 97 -20.69 5.20 5.65
N ALA A 98 -19.43 5.64 5.51
CA ALA A 98 -19.12 6.97 4.97
C ALA A 98 -19.70 7.14 3.57
N GLY A 99 -19.62 6.10 2.71
CA GLY A 99 -20.19 6.09 1.37
C GLY A 99 -21.70 6.27 1.36
N LEU A 100 -22.41 5.54 2.21
CA LEU A 100 -23.86 5.64 2.32
C LEU A 100 -24.31 7.02 2.84
N LEU A 101 -23.56 7.61 3.77
CA LEU A 101 -23.93 8.88 4.40
C LEU A 101 -23.49 10.10 3.58
N LEU A 102 -22.47 10.00 2.73
CA LEU A 102 -21.89 11.14 2.01
C LEU A 102 -22.91 11.89 1.13
N PRO A 103 -23.84 11.23 0.40
CA PRO A 103 -24.84 11.93 -0.39
C PRO A 103 -25.93 12.59 0.44
N VAL A 104 -26.23 12.07 1.64
CA VAL A 104 -27.47 12.40 2.40
C VAL A 104 -27.21 13.19 3.68
N THR A 105 -25.94 13.36 4.08
CA THR A 105 -25.59 14.06 5.32
C THR A 105 -24.63 15.24 5.09
N TRP A 106 -24.38 15.98 6.16
CA TRP A 106 -23.36 17.02 6.18
C TRP A 106 -21.97 16.38 6.01
N ALA A 107 -21.12 16.98 5.21
CA ALA A 107 -19.79 16.44 4.85
C ALA A 107 -18.88 16.12 6.05
N VAL A 108 -19.14 16.72 7.21
CA VAL A 108 -18.38 16.45 8.45
C VAL A 108 -18.58 15.01 8.93
N VAL A 109 -19.79 14.47 8.81
CA VAL A 109 -20.07 13.09 9.25
C VAL A 109 -19.24 12.06 8.45
N PRO A 110 -19.34 12.00 7.10
CA PRO A 110 -18.47 11.11 6.33
C PRO A 110 -16.98 11.45 6.48
N ALA A 111 -16.58 12.71 6.66
CA ALA A 111 -15.18 13.06 6.91
C ALA A 111 -14.64 12.40 8.19
N VAL A 112 -15.37 12.44 9.28
CA VAL A 112 -14.98 11.77 10.54
C VAL A 112 -14.88 10.27 10.34
N LEU A 113 -15.84 9.65 9.66
CA LEU A 113 -15.80 8.21 9.37
C LEU A 113 -14.60 7.84 8.49
N LEU A 114 -14.26 8.67 7.51
CA LEU A 114 -13.08 8.47 6.65
C LEU A 114 -11.77 8.62 7.44
N VAL A 115 -11.66 9.59 8.35
CA VAL A 115 -10.52 9.71 9.26
C VAL A 115 -10.38 8.45 10.12
N LEU A 116 -11.47 8.00 10.73
CA LEU A 116 -11.47 6.78 11.54
C LEU A 116 -11.11 5.54 10.70
N SER A 117 -11.62 5.45 9.47
CA SER A 117 -11.25 4.39 8.52
C SER A 117 -9.76 4.41 8.21
N GLY A 118 -9.21 5.59 7.92
CA GLY A 118 -7.79 5.78 7.61
C GLY A 118 -6.83 5.41 8.74
N VAL A 119 -7.27 5.47 10.00
CA VAL A 119 -6.47 4.99 11.15
C VAL A 119 -6.08 3.52 11.00
N PHE A 120 -6.89 2.72 10.32
CA PHE A 120 -6.62 1.29 10.11
C PHE A 120 -5.74 1.01 8.90
N GLY A 121 -5.54 1.97 7.98
CA GLY A 121 -4.73 1.82 6.76
C GLY A 121 -3.33 1.24 6.99
N PRO A 122 -2.55 1.70 8.00
CA PRO A 122 -1.24 1.13 8.31
C PRO A 122 -1.26 -0.37 8.63
N MET A 123 -2.38 -0.91 9.15
CA MET A 123 -2.54 -2.35 9.39
C MET A 123 -2.77 -3.12 8.08
N LEU A 124 -3.45 -2.53 7.11
CA LEU A 124 -3.74 -3.12 5.81
C LEU A 124 -2.49 -3.12 4.91
N THR A 125 -1.56 -2.23 5.17
CA THR A 125 -0.32 -2.07 4.42
C THR A 125 0.86 -2.72 5.16
N GLY A 126 1.56 -2.00 6.01
CA GLY A 126 2.71 -2.47 6.76
C GLY A 126 2.40 -3.62 7.73
N GLY A 127 1.20 -3.61 8.34
CA GLY A 127 0.77 -4.68 9.24
C GLY A 127 0.70 -6.04 8.54
N VAL A 128 0.19 -6.10 7.31
CA VAL A 128 0.19 -7.33 6.51
C VAL A 128 1.61 -7.71 6.12
N SER A 129 2.45 -6.76 5.66
CA SER A 129 3.87 -7.00 5.32
C SER A 129 4.65 -7.61 6.48
N SER A 130 4.33 -7.27 7.72
CA SER A 130 5.02 -7.82 8.90
C SER A 130 4.85 -9.34 9.05
N ARG A 131 3.88 -9.95 8.38
CA ARG A 131 3.67 -11.40 8.35
C ARG A 131 4.57 -12.15 7.38
N LEU A 132 5.17 -11.42 6.41
CA LEU A 132 5.92 -12.01 5.32
C LEU A 132 7.18 -12.79 5.74
N PRO A 133 8.04 -12.30 6.67
CA PRO A 133 9.28 -12.97 7.00
C PRO A 133 9.10 -14.41 7.48
N SER A 134 8.06 -14.68 8.25
CA SER A 134 7.76 -16.04 8.75
C SER A 134 7.21 -16.98 7.68
N ILE A 135 6.61 -16.42 6.62
CA ILE A 135 6.04 -17.18 5.50
C ILE A 135 7.12 -17.49 4.47
N ALA A 136 8.05 -16.56 4.27
CA ALA A 136 9.10 -16.65 3.24
C ALA A 136 10.16 -17.71 3.53
N GLY A 137 10.33 -18.12 4.80
CA GLY A 137 11.39 -19.03 5.21
C GLY A 137 12.74 -18.33 5.45
N PRO A 138 13.78 -19.06 5.93
CA PRO A 138 14.98 -18.46 6.48
C PRO A 138 16.01 -18.01 5.43
N SER A 139 15.92 -18.47 4.17
CA SER A 139 16.94 -18.16 3.18
C SER A 139 16.80 -16.72 2.63
N GLN A 140 17.90 -16.02 2.43
CA GLN A 140 17.90 -14.68 1.85
C GLN A 140 17.22 -14.63 0.48
N LYS A 141 17.39 -15.68 -0.34
CA LYS A 141 16.76 -15.77 -1.66
C LYS A 141 15.24 -15.85 -1.55
N SER A 142 14.71 -16.67 -0.64
CA SER A 142 13.26 -16.79 -0.41
C SER A 142 12.68 -15.51 0.17
N GLN A 143 13.39 -14.84 1.09
CA GLN A 143 12.98 -13.54 1.64
C GLN A 143 12.89 -12.47 0.55
N ARG A 144 13.91 -12.33 -0.29
CA ARG A 144 13.92 -11.37 -1.40
C ARG A 144 12.79 -11.64 -2.39
N ARG A 145 12.56 -12.91 -2.74
CA ARG A 145 11.45 -13.29 -3.63
C ARG A 145 10.10 -12.93 -3.01
N ALA A 146 9.92 -13.23 -1.74
CA ALA A 146 8.68 -12.91 -1.04
C ALA A 146 8.45 -11.39 -0.95
N GLN A 147 9.50 -10.60 -0.67
CA GLN A 147 9.45 -9.14 -0.68
C GLN A 147 9.08 -8.59 -2.06
N SER A 148 9.58 -9.19 -3.16
CA SER A 148 9.18 -8.78 -4.51
C SER A 148 7.68 -9.00 -4.76
N TRP A 149 7.11 -10.10 -4.27
CA TRP A 149 5.67 -10.35 -4.33
C TRP A 149 4.87 -9.37 -3.46
N ASP A 150 5.42 -9.01 -2.30
CA ASP A 150 4.81 -7.98 -1.45
C ASP A 150 4.75 -6.62 -2.14
N VAL A 151 5.87 -6.19 -2.73
CA VAL A 151 5.94 -4.95 -3.53
C VAL A 151 5.01 -5.00 -4.73
N ALA A 152 4.92 -6.14 -5.42
CA ALA A 152 3.98 -6.31 -6.53
C ALA A 152 2.53 -6.10 -6.09
N SER A 153 2.13 -6.58 -4.90
CA SER A 153 0.78 -6.37 -4.38
C SER A 153 0.48 -4.90 -4.07
N TYR A 154 1.49 -4.09 -3.68
CA TYR A 154 1.37 -2.62 -3.61
C TYR A 154 1.20 -2.01 -5.00
N GLY A 155 1.98 -2.45 -5.99
CA GLY A 155 1.87 -1.99 -7.37
C GLY A 155 0.49 -2.27 -7.95
N VAL A 156 -0.03 -3.50 -7.77
CA VAL A 156 -1.38 -3.88 -8.18
C VAL A 156 -2.42 -2.98 -7.52
N SER A 157 -2.34 -2.78 -6.21
CA SER A 157 -3.33 -2.01 -5.46
C SER A 157 -3.26 -0.52 -5.78
N GLY A 158 -2.05 0.05 -5.89
CA GLY A 158 -1.86 1.47 -6.16
C GLY A 158 -2.15 1.86 -7.62
N THR A 159 -1.97 0.95 -8.56
CA THR A 159 -2.19 1.21 -10.01
C THR A 159 -3.56 0.73 -10.46
N LEU A 160 -3.88 -0.53 -10.17
CA LEU A 160 -5.15 -1.12 -10.60
C LEU A 160 -6.30 -0.73 -9.67
N GLY A 161 -6.05 -0.43 -8.40
CA GLY A 161 -7.08 0.00 -7.46
C GLY A 161 -7.90 1.17 -7.98
N PRO A 162 -7.27 2.32 -8.28
CA PRO A 162 -7.94 3.46 -8.90
C PRO A 162 -8.64 3.13 -10.22
N ALA A 163 -8.01 2.35 -11.09
CA ALA A 163 -8.58 1.96 -12.39
C ALA A 163 -9.80 1.05 -12.24
N VAL A 164 -9.72 0.05 -11.35
CA VAL A 164 -10.84 -0.85 -11.05
C VAL A 164 -12.00 -0.07 -10.44
N VAL A 165 -11.73 0.86 -9.53
CA VAL A 165 -12.76 1.73 -8.96
C VAL A 165 -13.43 2.58 -10.03
N ALA A 166 -12.67 3.19 -10.93
CA ALA A 166 -13.23 3.99 -12.02
C ALA A 166 -14.11 3.14 -12.96
N TRP A 167 -13.66 1.93 -13.30
CA TRP A 167 -14.41 0.99 -14.13
C TRP A 167 -15.69 0.50 -13.44
N ILE A 168 -15.62 0.07 -12.19
CA ILE A 168 -16.79 -0.33 -11.41
C ILE A 168 -17.75 0.86 -11.25
N SER A 169 -17.21 2.05 -10.99
CA SER A 169 -18.01 3.27 -10.86
C SER A 169 -18.78 3.61 -12.15
N ALA A 170 -18.18 3.36 -13.30
CA ALA A 170 -18.89 3.52 -14.58
C ALA A 170 -20.04 2.52 -14.76
N ALA A 171 -19.90 1.31 -14.22
CA ALA A 171 -20.91 0.24 -14.35
C ALA A 171 -22.00 0.31 -13.27
N THR A 172 -21.66 0.64 -12.01
CA THR A 172 -22.55 0.55 -10.84
C THR A 172 -22.80 1.88 -10.15
N GLY A 173 -22.16 2.94 -10.62
CA GLY A 173 -22.10 4.24 -9.95
C GLY A 173 -21.02 4.31 -8.85
N PRO A 174 -20.64 5.53 -8.44
CA PRO A 174 -19.57 5.73 -7.46
C PRO A 174 -19.85 5.12 -6.08
N LEU A 175 -21.11 5.11 -5.64
CA LEU A 175 -21.51 4.45 -4.40
C LEU A 175 -21.33 2.93 -4.49
N GLY A 176 -21.73 2.32 -5.62
CA GLY A 176 -21.54 0.89 -5.86
C GLY A 176 -20.05 0.50 -5.79
N ALA A 177 -19.17 1.27 -6.44
CA ALA A 177 -17.74 1.05 -6.39
C ALA A 177 -17.19 1.12 -4.95
N MET A 178 -17.62 2.12 -4.17
CA MET A 178 -17.20 2.28 -2.77
C MET A 178 -17.67 1.12 -1.88
N LEU A 179 -18.90 0.64 -2.06
CA LEU A 179 -19.45 -0.51 -1.32
C LEU A 179 -18.74 -1.82 -1.71
N ILE A 180 -18.38 -2.01 -2.98
CA ILE A 180 -17.61 -3.19 -3.44
C ILE A 180 -16.22 -3.17 -2.82
N LEU A 181 -15.55 -2.02 -2.74
CA LEU A 181 -14.29 -1.89 -2.02
C LEU A 181 -14.46 -2.22 -0.53
N ALA A 182 -15.48 -1.68 0.12
CA ALA A 182 -15.77 -2.01 1.51
C ALA A 182 -16.03 -3.52 1.69
N ALA A 183 -16.77 -4.14 0.79
CA ALA A 183 -17.01 -5.59 0.82
C ALA A 183 -15.73 -6.41 0.59
N SER A 184 -14.78 -5.93 -0.23
CA SER A 184 -13.52 -6.64 -0.46
C SER A 184 -12.69 -6.81 0.82
N THR A 185 -12.84 -5.90 1.80
CA THR A 185 -12.17 -6.04 3.10
C THR A 185 -12.69 -7.22 3.91
N LEU A 186 -13.95 -7.62 3.75
CA LEU A 186 -14.51 -8.81 4.41
C LEU A 186 -13.79 -10.08 3.92
N ILE A 187 -13.64 -10.21 2.60
CA ILE A 187 -12.92 -11.32 1.98
C ILE A 187 -11.44 -11.25 2.38
N GLY A 188 -10.85 -10.06 2.35
CA GLY A 188 -9.48 -9.80 2.77
C GLY A 188 -9.22 -10.17 4.22
N ALA A 189 -10.12 -9.83 5.14
CA ALA A 189 -10.03 -10.21 6.56
C ALA A 189 -10.07 -11.73 6.74
N GLY A 190 -10.97 -12.43 6.06
CA GLY A 190 -11.02 -13.89 6.04
C GLY A 190 -9.71 -14.51 5.51
N ALA A 191 -9.18 -13.96 4.41
CA ALA A 191 -7.92 -14.40 3.82
C ALA A 191 -6.72 -14.16 4.76
N VAL A 192 -6.68 -13.05 5.50
CA VAL A 192 -5.67 -12.76 6.53
C VAL A 192 -5.73 -13.78 7.66
N LEU A 193 -6.93 -14.13 8.15
CA LEU A 193 -7.10 -15.14 9.19
C LEU A 193 -6.64 -16.55 8.73
N ALA A 194 -6.71 -16.83 7.44
CA ALA A 194 -6.23 -18.08 6.85
C ALA A 194 -4.68 -18.14 6.70
N LEU A 195 -3.95 -17.05 7.00
CA LEU A 195 -2.47 -17.07 7.02
C LEU A 195 -1.95 -17.95 8.17
N PRO A 196 -0.70 -18.46 8.09
CA PRO A 196 -0.09 -19.20 9.18
C PRO A 196 -0.03 -18.36 10.47
N LYS A 197 -0.38 -18.96 11.60
CA LYS A 197 -0.20 -18.33 12.91
C LYS A 197 1.29 -18.21 13.21
N GLN A 198 1.75 -17.02 13.53
CA GLN A 198 3.10 -16.81 14.06
C GLN A 198 3.08 -17.04 15.57
N ALA A 199 4.15 -17.63 16.09
CA ALA A 199 4.38 -17.59 17.52
C ALA A 199 4.44 -16.10 17.97
N PRO A 200 3.91 -15.76 19.16
CA PRO A 200 4.14 -14.47 19.75
C PRO A 200 5.63 -14.18 19.69
N ALA A 201 6.01 -12.92 19.40
CA ALA A 201 7.42 -12.53 19.52
C ALA A 201 7.83 -12.95 20.93
N ALA A 202 8.77 -13.91 21.02
CA ALA A 202 9.27 -14.40 22.31
C ALA A 202 9.57 -13.15 23.16
N GLU A 203 9.34 -13.24 24.48
CA GLU A 203 9.45 -12.16 25.48
C GLU A 203 10.80 -11.43 25.47
N SER A 204 11.23 -10.98 24.33
CA SER A 204 12.47 -10.27 24.08
C SER A 204 12.27 -8.80 24.42
N GLY A 205 12.22 -8.51 25.72
CA GLY A 205 12.29 -7.14 26.21
C GLY A 205 11.01 -6.30 25.99
N ALA A 206 10.79 -5.35 26.86
CA ALA A 206 9.66 -4.43 26.80
C ALA A 206 9.50 -3.84 25.38
N VAL A 207 8.31 -3.99 24.80
CA VAL A 207 7.95 -3.41 23.51
C VAL A 207 8.43 -1.97 23.45
N THR A 208 9.33 -1.69 22.52
CA THR A 208 10.00 -0.38 22.42
C THR A 208 8.93 0.69 22.13
N SER A 209 8.92 1.75 22.93
CA SER A 209 7.98 2.85 22.73
C SER A 209 8.21 3.51 21.35
N SER A 210 7.13 3.97 20.70
CA SER A 210 7.21 4.65 19.38
C SER A 210 8.19 5.84 19.44
N ALA A 211 8.25 6.57 20.55
CA ALA A 211 9.21 7.65 20.75
C ALA A 211 10.66 7.15 20.73
N ARG A 212 10.94 6.00 21.30
CA ARG A 212 12.29 5.39 21.29
C ARG A 212 12.65 4.92 19.89
N VAL A 213 11.68 4.36 19.13
CA VAL A 213 11.88 3.99 17.72
C VAL A 213 12.22 5.22 16.89
N LEU A 214 11.47 6.30 17.01
CA LEU A 214 11.74 7.57 16.33
C LEU A 214 13.10 8.14 16.71
N MET A 215 13.46 8.09 18.00
CA MET A 215 14.79 8.52 18.47
C MET A 215 15.91 7.64 17.90
N THR A 216 15.70 6.34 17.78
CA THR A 216 16.66 5.41 17.15
C THR A 216 16.85 5.74 15.66
N ILE A 217 15.77 5.98 14.93
CA ILE A 217 15.84 6.42 13.53
C ILE A 217 16.61 7.73 13.45
N TRP A 218 16.30 8.69 14.32
CA TRP A 218 16.96 10.01 14.32
C TRP A 218 18.46 9.91 14.65
N ARG A 219 18.86 9.03 15.55
CA ARG A 219 20.26 8.83 15.94
C ARG A 219 21.05 7.96 14.94
N SER A 220 20.39 7.07 14.21
CA SER A 220 21.04 6.19 13.24
C SER A 220 21.14 6.86 11.86
N ARG A 221 22.37 7.16 11.44
CA ARG A 221 22.63 7.74 10.09
C ARG A 221 22.08 6.86 8.97
N PRO A 222 22.30 5.53 8.93
CA PRO A 222 21.77 4.67 7.87
C PRO A 222 20.23 4.75 7.80
N LEU A 223 19.54 4.66 8.94
CA LEU A 223 18.07 4.71 8.98
C LEU A 223 17.54 6.07 8.51
N ARG A 224 18.16 7.18 8.89
CA ARG A 224 17.78 8.51 8.39
C ARG A 224 17.98 8.63 6.89
N CYS A 225 19.11 8.16 6.37
CA CYS A 225 19.40 8.23 4.93
C CYS A 225 18.38 7.39 4.14
N THR A 226 18.10 6.16 4.58
CA THR A 226 17.11 5.29 3.94
C THR A 226 15.71 5.90 4.01
N LEU A 227 15.29 6.39 5.18
CA LEU A 227 13.99 7.05 5.33
C LEU A 227 13.89 8.31 4.48
N GLY A 228 14.90 9.17 4.51
CA GLY A 228 14.96 10.39 3.68
C GLY A 228 14.88 10.08 2.20
N LEU A 229 15.64 9.10 1.72
CA LEU A 229 15.58 8.63 0.34
C LEU A 229 14.18 8.11 -0.02
N THR A 230 13.59 7.27 0.85
CA THR A 230 12.24 6.74 0.65
C THR A 230 11.20 7.86 0.55
N VAL A 231 11.28 8.87 1.42
CA VAL A 231 10.37 10.03 1.40
C VAL A 231 10.52 10.82 0.09
N VAL A 232 11.75 11.12 -0.33
CA VAL A 232 12.02 11.85 -1.58
C VAL A 232 11.49 11.08 -2.78
N VAL A 233 11.79 9.78 -2.88
CA VAL A 233 11.31 8.93 -3.97
C VAL A 233 9.79 8.85 -3.96
N ALA A 234 9.16 8.62 -2.80
CA ALA A 234 7.71 8.54 -2.68
C ALA A 234 7.02 9.84 -3.08
N PHE A 235 7.58 10.99 -2.66
CA PHE A 235 7.06 12.30 -3.05
C PHE A 235 7.17 12.55 -4.55
N SER A 236 8.34 12.24 -5.14
CA SER A 236 8.58 12.36 -6.57
C SER A 236 7.65 11.49 -7.40
N VAL A 237 7.47 10.23 -6.97
CA VAL A 237 6.59 9.25 -7.61
C VAL A 237 5.12 9.67 -7.49
N ALA A 238 4.70 10.20 -6.34
CA ALA A 238 3.34 10.70 -6.14
C ALA A 238 3.01 11.92 -7.02
N ALA A 239 4.00 12.73 -7.39
CA ALA A 239 3.83 13.86 -8.29
C ALA A 239 3.65 13.46 -9.77
N LEU A 240 4.14 12.28 -10.18
CA LEU A 240 4.11 11.85 -11.60
C LEU A 240 2.72 11.82 -12.23
N PRO A 241 1.68 11.27 -11.61
CA PRO A 241 0.33 11.27 -12.19
C PRO A 241 -0.22 12.71 -12.38
N ILE A 242 0.07 13.60 -11.43
CA ILE A 242 -0.36 15.00 -11.49
C ILE A 242 0.34 15.68 -12.66
N TYR A 243 1.64 15.49 -12.78
CA TYR A 243 2.44 16.02 -13.86
C TYR A 243 2.02 15.48 -15.22
N ALA A 244 1.75 14.17 -15.32
CA ALA A 244 1.27 13.52 -16.53
C ALA A 244 -0.05 14.15 -17.03
N VAL A 245 -0.98 14.45 -16.11
CA VAL A 245 -2.23 15.14 -16.46
C VAL A 245 -1.96 16.57 -16.97
N ALA A 246 -1.10 17.31 -16.30
CA ALA A 246 -0.77 18.68 -16.69
C ALA A 246 -0.13 18.75 -18.09
N VAL A 247 0.86 17.88 -18.37
CA VAL A 247 1.54 17.77 -19.66
C VAL A 247 0.57 17.29 -20.77
N ALA A 248 -0.27 16.31 -20.47
CA ALA A 248 -1.22 15.78 -21.44
C ALA A 248 -2.25 16.83 -21.89
N LEU A 249 -2.73 17.66 -20.98
CA LEU A 249 -3.63 18.77 -21.32
C LEU A 249 -2.96 19.79 -22.25
N ALA A 250 -1.65 19.99 -22.10
CA ALA A 250 -0.89 20.89 -22.99
C ALA A 250 -0.58 20.29 -24.37
N LEU A 251 -0.39 18.97 -24.46
CA LEU A 251 0.10 18.31 -25.67
C LEU A 251 -0.95 17.57 -26.49
N GLY A 252 -2.03 17.09 -25.91
CA GLY A 252 -2.97 16.24 -26.68
C GLY A 252 -4.28 15.89 -25.98
N GLY A 253 -4.51 16.43 -24.79
CA GLY A 253 -5.77 16.26 -24.08
C GLY A 253 -5.85 15.05 -23.14
N ALA A 254 -7.04 14.80 -22.60
CA ALA A 254 -7.28 13.86 -21.51
C ALA A 254 -6.90 12.40 -21.80
N ALA A 255 -7.00 11.96 -23.07
CA ALA A 255 -6.63 10.59 -23.45
C ALA A 255 -5.13 10.31 -23.25
N LEU A 256 -4.26 11.30 -23.53
CA LEU A 256 -2.83 11.17 -23.32
C LEU A 256 -2.50 11.06 -21.82
N ALA A 257 -3.23 11.76 -20.96
CA ALA A 257 -3.06 11.63 -19.51
C ALA A 257 -3.28 10.20 -19.02
N GLY A 258 -4.37 9.57 -19.49
CA GLY A 258 -4.65 8.17 -19.16
C GLY A 258 -3.55 7.21 -19.64
N THR A 259 -3.04 7.43 -20.86
CA THR A 259 -1.95 6.62 -21.42
C THR A 259 -0.65 6.76 -20.61
N LEU A 260 -0.27 7.99 -20.23
CA LEU A 260 0.94 8.23 -19.42
C LEU A 260 0.83 7.61 -18.03
N VAL A 261 -0.30 7.75 -17.36
CA VAL A 261 -0.53 7.14 -16.03
C VAL A 261 -0.57 5.62 -16.12
N ALA A 262 -1.23 5.06 -17.16
CA ALA A 262 -1.23 3.61 -17.38
C ALA A 262 0.17 3.08 -17.72
N GLY A 263 0.96 3.81 -18.51
CA GLY A 263 2.35 3.48 -18.81
C GLY A 263 3.22 3.45 -17.55
N TYR A 264 3.08 4.44 -16.68
CA TYR A 264 3.76 4.47 -15.37
C TYR A 264 3.40 3.25 -14.52
N GLY A 265 2.11 2.98 -14.37
CA GLY A 265 1.64 1.84 -13.57
C GLY A 265 2.05 0.50 -14.16
N GLY A 266 1.95 0.34 -15.50
CA GLY A 266 2.41 -0.84 -16.22
C GLY A 266 3.90 -1.07 -16.08
N GLY A 267 4.71 -0.01 -16.16
CA GLY A 267 6.15 -0.05 -15.91
C GLY A 267 6.48 -0.54 -14.49
N GLY A 268 5.77 -0.04 -13.48
CA GLY A 268 5.91 -0.49 -12.09
C GLY A 268 5.58 -1.97 -11.90
N LEU A 269 4.50 -2.45 -12.52
CA LEU A 269 4.13 -3.87 -12.50
C LEU A 269 5.16 -4.74 -13.23
N ALA A 270 5.63 -4.31 -14.41
CA ALA A 270 6.66 -5.02 -15.17
C ALA A 270 7.98 -5.10 -14.39
N GLY A 271 8.42 -4.00 -13.78
CA GLY A 271 9.61 -3.96 -12.92
C GLY A 271 9.47 -4.91 -11.72
N SER A 272 8.31 -4.92 -11.05
CA SER A 272 8.04 -5.84 -9.96
C SER A 272 8.07 -7.31 -10.43
N ALA A 273 7.47 -7.61 -11.57
CA ALA A 273 7.49 -8.95 -12.16
C ALA A 273 8.93 -9.39 -12.51
N LEU A 274 9.72 -8.49 -13.08
CA LEU A 274 11.13 -8.75 -13.39
C LEU A 274 11.92 -9.11 -12.11
N LEU A 275 11.74 -8.36 -11.03
CA LEU A 275 12.41 -8.61 -9.75
C LEU A 275 11.93 -9.89 -9.06
N MET A 276 10.70 -10.35 -9.33
CA MET A 276 10.21 -11.65 -8.87
C MET A 276 10.93 -12.81 -9.55
N VAL A 277 11.18 -12.69 -10.86
CA VAL A 277 11.86 -13.73 -11.64
C VAL A 277 13.38 -13.68 -11.40
N TRP A 278 13.96 -12.47 -11.38
CA TRP A 278 15.38 -12.23 -11.19
C TRP A 278 15.63 -11.31 -9.97
N PRO A 279 15.57 -11.88 -8.75
CA PRO A 279 15.85 -11.10 -7.54
C PRO A 279 17.26 -10.50 -7.59
N LEU A 280 17.37 -9.21 -7.32
CA LEU A 280 18.66 -8.52 -7.28
C LEU A 280 19.59 -9.16 -6.26
N LYS A 281 20.86 -9.33 -6.65
CA LYS A 281 21.93 -9.85 -5.81
C LYS A 281 22.87 -8.71 -5.45
N GLY A 282 23.42 -8.71 -4.24
CA GLY A 282 24.38 -7.73 -3.79
C GLY A 282 24.02 -7.06 -2.47
N ASP A 283 24.82 -6.07 -2.11
CA ASP A 283 24.62 -5.25 -0.92
C ASP A 283 23.39 -4.35 -1.07
N ALA A 284 22.59 -4.27 -0.01
CA ALA A 284 21.31 -3.56 -0.03
C ALA A 284 21.49 -2.04 -0.24
N ASP A 285 22.51 -1.44 0.39
CA ASP A 285 22.75 0.00 0.30
C ASP A 285 23.18 0.40 -1.11
N ARG A 286 24.05 -0.42 -1.72
CA ARG A 286 24.49 -0.21 -3.10
C ARG A 286 23.34 -0.35 -4.09
N LEU A 287 22.49 -1.37 -3.93
CA LEU A 287 21.34 -1.60 -4.79
C LEU A 287 20.33 -0.46 -4.65
N THR A 288 20.04 -0.02 -3.42
CA THR A 288 19.15 1.10 -3.16
C THR A 288 19.65 2.39 -3.82
N SER A 289 20.96 2.66 -3.72
CA SER A 289 21.57 3.84 -4.33
C SER A 289 21.53 3.80 -5.86
N LEU A 290 21.79 2.64 -6.46
CA LEU A 290 21.69 2.45 -7.91
C LEU A 290 20.26 2.63 -8.42
N LEU A 291 19.27 2.03 -7.75
CA LEU A 291 17.87 2.17 -8.14
C LEU A 291 17.37 3.60 -7.98
N ALA A 292 17.78 4.29 -6.92
CA ALA A 292 17.48 5.71 -6.74
C ALA A 292 18.10 6.57 -7.86
N GLY A 293 19.33 6.26 -8.28
CA GLY A 293 19.97 6.90 -9.42
C GLY A 293 19.20 6.69 -10.73
N VAL A 294 18.72 5.47 -11.00
CA VAL A 294 17.87 5.18 -12.17
C VAL A 294 16.58 5.99 -12.15
N VAL A 295 15.91 6.08 -10.99
CA VAL A 295 14.70 6.91 -10.84
C VAL A 295 15.02 8.38 -11.08
N ALA A 296 16.11 8.89 -10.52
CA ALA A 296 16.52 10.29 -10.71
C ALA A 296 16.80 10.62 -12.19
N VAL A 297 17.48 9.73 -12.91
CA VAL A 297 17.74 9.89 -14.36
C VAL A 297 16.41 9.87 -15.14
N ALA A 298 15.51 8.92 -14.85
CA ALA A 298 14.22 8.84 -15.52
C ALA A 298 13.39 10.12 -15.29
N LEU A 299 13.36 10.64 -14.07
CA LEU A 299 12.69 11.91 -13.74
C LEU A 299 13.34 13.10 -14.46
N GLY A 300 14.68 13.15 -14.50
CA GLY A 300 15.42 14.17 -15.22
C GLY A 300 15.08 14.19 -16.71
N VAL A 301 15.00 13.03 -17.35
CA VAL A 301 14.58 12.91 -18.76
C VAL A 301 13.14 13.43 -18.95
N VAL A 302 12.20 13.04 -18.09
CA VAL A 302 10.81 13.51 -18.17
C VAL A 302 10.73 15.04 -18.06
N ILE A 303 11.46 15.64 -17.14
CA ILE A 303 11.49 17.10 -16.95
C ILE A 303 12.11 17.80 -18.19
N SER A 304 13.21 17.25 -18.73
CA SER A 304 13.90 17.83 -19.88
C SER A 304 13.07 17.81 -21.16
N VAL A 305 12.36 16.69 -21.40
CA VAL A 305 11.50 16.54 -22.60
C VAL A 305 10.26 17.44 -22.52
N SER A 306 9.79 17.76 -21.31
CA SER A 306 8.57 18.52 -21.11
C SER A 306 8.79 20.05 -21.06
N ASN A 307 10.05 20.49 -21.05
CA ASN A 307 10.44 21.91 -21.14
C ASN A 307 11.02 22.22 -22.52
N PRO A 308 10.22 22.66 -23.50
CA PRO A 308 10.72 23.00 -24.82
C PRO A 308 11.61 24.27 -24.85
N VAL A 309 11.91 24.86 -23.69
CA VAL A 309 12.71 26.08 -23.54
C VAL A 309 14.16 25.77 -23.09
N LEU A 310 14.53 24.51 -22.86
CA LEU A 310 15.91 24.06 -22.70
C LEU A 310 16.36 23.28 -23.94
#